data_a716e99b6c9dea22436ba12c60f8f2f8
#
_entry.id   a716e99b6c9dea22436ba12c60f8f2f8
#
_cell.length_a   1.000
_cell.length_b   1.000
_cell.length_c   1.000
_cell.angle_alpha   90.00
_cell.angle_beta   90.00
_cell.angle_gamma   90.00
#
_symmetry.space_group_name_H-M   'P 1'
#
loop_
_entity.id
_entity.type
_entity.pdbx_description
1 polymer ?
#
loop_
_entity_poly.entity_id
_entity_poly.type
_entity_poly.pdbx_seq_one_letter_code
_entity_poly.pdbx_strand_id
1 'polypeptide(L)'
;MTATAYPTSFSANGNDAPMRLGVLVSHLREEEKLILAAAGARGIETTVLQDRSMVLDLTSPARPAVDLVLDRCVAHTRGACVLRVFDRWGIPTLNSTQAVDTCDDKVVMSAALAAAGVPTLRTAVAFSIESALQVGEAFGYPLIVKPVSGSWGRLLAKANSPDSLRTLLEQKQQLGTHHHGVFYLQEYIHKPGRDIRSFVVGGEVIAASYRNAEHWITNVA
;
A
#
# COMPACT_ATOMS: atom_id res chain seq x y z
N MET A 1 -13.64 14.77 -14.77
CA MET A 1 -13.42 14.48 -13.33
C MET A 1 -12.36 15.43 -12.84
N THR A 2 -12.75 16.41 -12.03
CA THR A 2 -11.87 17.45 -11.48
C THR A 2 -10.94 16.80 -10.47
N ALA A 3 -9.64 16.85 -10.73
CA ALA A 3 -8.63 16.51 -9.76
C ALA A 3 -8.89 17.34 -8.50
N THR A 4 -9.12 16.69 -7.37
CA THR A 4 -9.21 17.36 -6.08
C THR A 4 -7.83 17.97 -5.82
N ALA A 5 -7.72 19.27 -6.03
CA ALA A 5 -6.51 20.02 -5.72
C ALA A 5 -6.26 19.84 -4.21
N TYR A 6 -5.12 19.26 -3.84
CA TYR A 6 -4.66 19.33 -2.46
C TYR A 6 -4.52 20.80 -2.07
N PRO A 7 -4.98 21.21 -0.89
CA PRO A 7 -4.80 22.57 -0.45
C PRO A 7 -3.30 22.89 -0.42
N THR A 8 -2.89 23.85 -1.25
CA THR A 8 -1.49 24.32 -1.37
C THR A 8 -1.06 25.20 -0.21
N SER A 9 -1.94 25.45 0.74
CA SER A 9 -1.65 26.17 1.98
C SER A 9 -2.43 25.53 3.12
N PHE A 10 -1.73 24.87 4.04
CA PHE A 10 -2.22 24.71 5.39
C PHE A 10 -2.16 26.10 6.02
N SER A 11 -3.27 26.83 6.02
CA SER A 11 -3.42 27.98 6.89
C SER A 11 -3.39 27.44 8.31
N ALA A 12 -2.31 27.69 9.04
CA ALA A 12 -2.28 27.52 10.48
C ALA A 12 -3.51 28.30 11.01
N ASN A 13 -4.44 27.63 11.63
CA ASN A 13 -5.48 28.26 12.41
C ASN A 13 -4.80 29.30 13.28
N GLY A 14 -5.13 30.56 13.17
CA GLY A 14 -4.56 31.78 13.74
C GLY A 14 -3.94 31.73 15.15
N ASN A 15 -3.19 30.73 15.46
CA ASN A 15 -2.39 30.52 16.62
C ASN A 15 -0.93 30.43 16.15
N ASP A 16 -0.07 31.32 16.66
CA ASP A 16 1.38 31.38 16.37
C ASP A 16 2.17 30.16 16.87
N ALA A 17 1.50 29.09 17.28
CA ALA A 17 2.15 27.86 17.74
C ALA A 17 2.68 27.04 16.53
N PRO A 18 3.91 26.55 16.59
CA PRO A 18 4.49 25.73 15.53
C PRO A 18 3.66 24.44 15.32
N MET A 19 3.51 24.03 14.05
CA MET A 19 2.85 22.76 13.70
C MET A 19 3.60 21.59 14.32
N ARG A 20 2.88 20.69 14.98
CA ARG A 20 3.42 19.48 15.64
C ARG A 20 3.18 18.27 14.74
N LEU A 21 4.25 17.78 14.15
CA LEU A 21 4.22 16.61 13.25
C LEU A 21 4.57 15.33 14.01
N GLY A 22 3.63 14.40 14.11
CA GLY A 22 3.92 13.02 14.49
C GLY A 22 4.52 12.25 13.31
N VAL A 23 5.66 11.61 13.50
CA VAL A 23 6.25 10.71 12.50
C VAL A 23 6.13 9.28 13.00
N LEU A 24 5.18 8.53 12.46
CA LEU A 24 4.90 7.16 12.85
C LEU A 24 5.88 6.20 12.15
N VAL A 25 6.67 5.46 12.91
CA VAL A 25 7.75 4.63 12.39
C VAL A 25 7.77 3.25 13.02
N SER A 26 8.29 2.25 12.30
CA SER A 26 8.69 0.96 12.88
C SER A 26 10.12 1.01 13.45
N HIS A 27 10.99 1.75 12.80
CA HIS A 27 12.35 2.11 13.22
C HIS A 27 12.84 3.30 12.39
N LEU A 28 13.81 4.04 12.90
CA LEU A 28 14.39 5.17 12.19
C LEU A 28 15.47 4.70 11.22
N ARG A 29 15.20 4.82 9.92
CA ARG A 29 16.17 4.65 8.83
C ARG A 29 16.70 6.01 8.40
N GLU A 30 17.60 6.04 7.43
CA GLU A 30 18.14 7.30 6.90
C GLU A 30 17.07 8.21 6.33
N GLU A 31 16.06 7.64 5.64
CA GLU A 31 14.96 8.42 5.07
C GLU A 31 14.14 9.15 6.16
N GLU A 32 13.85 8.50 7.28
CA GLU A 32 13.12 9.12 8.39
C GLU A 32 13.98 10.19 9.09
N LYS A 33 15.30 9.98 9.23
CA LYS A 33 16.20 11.00 9.76
C LYS A 33 16.25 12.24 8.88
N LEU A 34 16.30 12.07 7.54
CA LEU A 34 16.26 13.19 6.59
C LEU A 34 14.93 13.95 6.66
N ILE A 35 13.80 13.25 6.82
CA ILE A 35 12.47 13.87 7.02
C ILE A 35 12.47 14.72 8.29
N LEU A 36 12.93 14.16 9.42
CA LEU A 36 13.01 14.87 10.71
C LEU A 36 13.91 16.11 10.59
N ALA A 37 15.08 15.98 9.97
CA ALA A 37 16.00 17.11 9.75
C ALA A 37 15.35 18.20 8.87
N ALA A 38 14.65 17.81 7.80
CA ALA A 38 13.96 18.73 6.90
C ALA A 38 12.78 19.44 7.60
N ALA A 39 12.07 18.76 8.50
CA ALA A 39 11.02 19.34 9.32
C ALA A 39 11.59 20.37 10.30
N GLY A 40 12.65 20.01 11.02
CA GLY A 40 13.33 20.91 11.96
C GLY A 40 13.87 22.17 11.27
N ALA A 41 14.47 22.05 10.08
CA ALA A 41 14.94 23.19 9.29
C ALA A 41 13.80 24.16 8.87
N ARG A 42 12.54 23.70 8.94
CA ARG A 42 11.34 24.50 8.64
C ARG A 42 10.59 24.97 9.89
N GLY A 43 11.16 24.78 11.07
CA GLY A 43 10.51 25.14 12.33
C GLY A 43 9.32 24.26 12.71
N ILE A 44 9.20 23.06 12.11
CA ILE A 44 8.14 22.11 12.43
C ILE A 44 8.59 21.30 13.64
N GLU A 45 7.81 21.32 14.71
CA GLU A 45 8.03 20.47 15.88
C GLU A 45 7.71 19.01 15.54
N THR A 46 8.62 18.08 15.82
CA THR A 46 8.43 16.66 15.46
C THR A 46 8.39 15.76 16.67
N THR A 47 7.47 14.80 16.68
CA THR A 47 7.38 13.72 17.66
C THR A 47 7.49 12.38 16.95
N VAL A 48 8.47 11.56 17.32
CA VAL A 48 8.60 10.19 16.79
C VAL A 48 7.64 9.27 17.54
N LEU A 49 6.72 8.67 16.80
CA LEU A 49 5.73 7.70 17.27
C LEU A 49 6.18 6.31 16.82
N GLN A 50 6.65 5.50 17.75
CA GLN A 50 7.17 4.16 17.43
C GLN A 50 6.06 3.12 17.56
N ASP A 51 5.69 2.44 16.46
CA ASP A 51 4.54 1.53 16.38
C ASP A 51 4.56 0.41 17.44
N ARG A 52 5.73 -0.13 17.77
CA ARG A 52 5.88 -1.24 18.72
C ARG A 52 5.74 -0.84 20.19
N SER A 53 6.01 0.41 20.51
CA SER A 53 5.92 0.93 21.88
C SER A 53 4.64 1.70 22.16
N MET A 54 3.82 1.95 21.12
CA MET A 54 2.54 2.65 21.27
C MET A 54 1.52 1.79 21.97
N VAL A 55 0.83 2.42 22.91
CA VAL A 55 -0.43 1.93 23.48
C VAL A 55 -1.49 2.98 23.20
N LEU A 56 -2.55 2.57 22.50
CA LEU A 56 -3.69 3.43 22.19
C LEU A 56 -4.87 3.01 23.07
N ASP A 57 -5.13 3.76 24.12
CA ASP A 57 -6.32 3.55 24.95
C ASP A 57 -7.52 4.15 24.21
N LEU A 58 -8.35 3.28 23.64
CA LEU A 58 -9.50 3.67 22.81
C LEU A 58 -10.63 4.30 23.64
N THR A 59 -10.62 4.09 24.94
CA THR A 59 -11.64 4.60 25.88
C THR A 59 -11.23 5.88 26.59
N SER A 60 -9.94 6.18 26.61
CA SER A 60 -9.37 7.41 27.19
C SER A 60 -9.64 8.62 26.28
N PRO A 61 -9.91 9.80 26.87
CA PRO A 61 -9.94 11.06 26.11
C PRO A 61 -8.55 11.58 25.75
N ALA A 62 -7.49 11.02 26.35
CA ALA A 62 -6.12 11.44 26.06
C ALA A 62 -5.72 11.13 24.63
N ARG A 63 -5.13 12.11 23.96
CA ARG A 63 -4.66 12.03 22.56
C ARG A 63 -3.20 12.44 22.49
N PRO A 64 -2.41 11.90 21.53
CA PRO A 64 -1.07 12.43 21.29
C PRO A 64 -1.16 13.91 20.90
N ALA A 65 -0.23 14.70 21.41
CA ALA A 65 -0.18 16.14 21.17
C ALA A 65 0.48 16.42 19.80
N VAL A 66 -0.19 16.03 18.72
CA VAL A 66 0.24 16.22 17.33
C VAL A 66 -0.90 16.77 16.49
N ASP A 67 -0.59 17.55 15.47
CA ASP A 67 -1.57 18.21 14.59
C ASP A 67 -1.73 17.42 13.25
N LEU A 68 -0.73 16.64 12.88
CA LEU A 68 -0.69 15.77 11.69
C LEU A 68 0.20 14.57 11.98
N VAL A 69 -0.12 13.41 11.42
CA VAL A 69 0.74 12.23 11.49
C VAL A 69 1.18 11.80 10.10
N LEU A 70 2.50 11.71 9.90
CA LEU A 70 3.12 11.13 8.72
C LEU A 70 3.40 9.65 8.98
N ASP A 71 2.79 8.76 8.19
CA ASP A 71 3.05 7.32 8.27
C ASP A 71 4.32 6.92 7.49
N ARG A 72 5.25 6.34 8.23
CA ARG A 72 6.50 5.76 7.72
C ARG A 72 6.71 4.32 8.22
N CYS A 73 5.62 3.65 8.65
CA CYS A 73 5.72 2.27 9.13
C CYS A 73 6.13 1.31 8.01
N VAL A 74 7.10 0.45 8.32
CA VAL A 74 7.44 -0.71 7.49
C VAL A 74 6.39 -1.82 7.68
N ALA A 75 5.86 -1.94 8.90
CA ALA A 75 4.81 -2.89 9.23
C ALA A 75 3.44 -2.33 8.89
N HIS A 76 3.00 -2.57 7.65
CA HIS A 76 1.75 -2.04 7.10
C HIS A 76 0.55 -2.24 8.03
N THR A 77 0.31 -3.44 8.54
CA THR A 77 -0.84 -3.75 9.40
C THR A 77 -0.87 -2.89 10.68
N ARG A 78 0.29 -2.64 11.31
CA ARG A 78 0.35 -1.78 12.50
C ARG A 78 0.14 -0.32 12.13
N GLY A 79 0.80 0.16 11.07
CA GLY A 79 0.59 1.52 10.55
C GLY A 79 -0.87 1.77 10.26
N ALA A 80 -1.51 0.95 9.44
CA ALA A 80 -2.92 1.06 9.09
C ALA A 80 -3.85 1.05 10.31
N CYS A 81 -3.55 0.22 11.32
CA CYS A 81 -4.31 0.20 12.57
C CYS A 81 -4.22 1.54 13.29
N VAL A 82 -3.02 2.08 13.46
CA VAL A 82 -2.80 3.39 14.11
C VAL A 82 -3.50 4.51 13.36
N LEU A 83 -3.37 4.54 12.03
CA LEU A 83 -4.01 5.58 11.20
C LEU A 83 -5.53 5.58 11.32
N ARG A 84 -6.17 4.40 11.33
CA ARG A 84 -7.63 4.29 11.52
C ARG A 84 -8.08 4.82 12.88
N VAL A 85 -7.29 4.59 13.94
CA VAL A 85 -7.58 5.13 15.26
C VAL A 85 -7.43 6.65 15.26
N PHE A 86 -6.34 7.18 14.67
CA PHE A 86 -6.08 8.62 14.61
C PHE A 86 -7.14 9.35 13.78
N ASP A 87 -7.57 8.77 12.67
CA ASP A 87 -8.67 9.29 11.87
C ASP A 87 -9.96 9.42 12.69
N ARG A 88 -10.31 8.39 13.49
CA ARG A 88 -11.45 8.42 14.43
C ARG A 88 -11.28 9.45 15.54
N TRP A 89 -10.06 9.78 15.89
CA TRP A 89 -9.74 10.83 16.86
C TRP A 89 -9.71 12.23 16.24
N GLY A 90 -9.94 12.36 14.94
CA GLY A 90 -9.88 13.62 14.21
C GLY A 90 -8.46 14.15 14.02
N ILE A 91 -7.44 13.30 14.17
CA ILE A 91 -6.05 13.65 13.88
C ILE A 91 -5.76 13.34 12.41
N PRO A 92 -5.49 14.33 11.57
CA PRO A 92 -5.16 14.12 10.16
C PRO A 92 -3.95 13.21 9.98
N THR A 93 -4.00 12.37 8.95
CA THR A 93 -2.90 11.44 8.64
C THR A 93 -2.45 11.57 7.18
N LEU A 94 -1.16 11.37 6.94
CA LEU A 94 -0.53 11.30 5.62
C LEU A 94 0.28 9.98 5.54
N ASN A 95 -0.07 9.03 4.70
CA ASN A 95 -1.25 8.99 3.84
C ASN A 95 -2.56 8.95 4.66
N SER A 96 -3.67 9.27 3.99
CA SER A 96 -5.00 9.08 4.59
C SER A 96 -5.33 7.59 4.75
N THR A 97 -6.22 7.26 5.68
CA THR A 97 -6.74 5.89 5.85
C THR A 97 -7.32 5.34 4.55
N GLN A 98 -8.07 6.16 3.81
CA GLN A 98 -8.62 5.77 2.51
C GLN A 98 -7.54 5.39 1.50
N ALA A 99 -6.46 6.17 1.41
CA ALA A 99 -5.34 5.87 0.51
C ALA A 99 -4.62 4.57 0.92
N VAL A 100 -4.41 4.39 2.22
CA VAL A 100 -3.77 3.18 2.77
C VAL A 100 -4.62 1.94 2.48
N ASP A 101 -5.93 1.98 2.75
CA ASP A 101 -6.85 0.86 2.51
C ASP A 101 -6.95 0.52 1.02
N THR A 102 -7.02 1.54 0.14
CA THR A 102 -7.04 1.34 -1.32
C THR A 102 -5.74 0.71 -1.82
N CYS A 103 -4.58 1.15 -1.33
CA CYS A 103 -3.29 0.68 -1.81
C CYS A 103 -2.90 -0.71 -1.26
N ASP A 104 -3.40 -1.11 -0.10
CA ASP A 104 -3.12 -2.43 0.48
C ASP A 104 -3.88 -3.54 -0.24
N ASP A 105 -5.15 -3.32 -0.56
CA ASP A 105 -6.01 -4.30 -1.21
C ASP A 105 -5.87 -4.22 -2.74
N LYS A 106 -5.27 -5.27 -3.35
CA LYS A 106 -5.07 -5.33 -4.79
C LYS A 106 -6.38 -5.34 -5.60
N VAL A 107 -7.46 -5.84 -5.01
CA VAL A 107 -8.78 -5.85 -5.67
C VAL A 107 -9.31 -4.42 -5.74
N VAL A 108 -9.33 -3.72 -4.60
CA VAL A 108 -9.77 -2.33 -4.50
C VAL A 108 -8.90 -1.42 -5.37
N MET A 109 -7.57 -1.57 -5.28
CA MET A 109 -6.62 -0.80 -6.10
C MET A 109 -6.85 -1.00 -7.60
N SER A 110 -7.00 -2.26 -8.05
CA SER A 110 -7.20 -2.55 -9.47
C SER A 110 -8.55 -2.03 -9.98
N ALA A 111 -9.60 -2.14 -9.18
CA ALA A 111 -10.90 -1.59 -9.50
C ALA A 111 -10.85 -0.04 -9.58
N ALA A 112 -10.13 0.62 -8.66
CA ALA A 112 -9.95 2.07 -8.67
C ALA A 112 -9.17 2.55 -9.91
N LEU A 113 -8.09 1.86 -10.28
CA LEU A 113 -7.30 2.16 -11.49
C LEU A 113 -8.15 2.00 -12.76
N ALA A 114 -8.90 0.90 -12.87
CA ALA A 114 -9.77 0.65 -14.00
C ALA A 114 -10.88 1.70 -14.12
N ALA A 115 -11.53 2.05 -13.00
CA ALA A 115 -12.56 3.09 -12.96
C ALA A 115 -12.03 4.47 -13.34
N ALA A 116 -10.77 4.76 -13.02
CA ALA A 116 -10.09 5.99 -13.40
C ALA A 116 -9.56 5.99 -14.85
N GLY A 117 -9.75 4.92 -15.60
CA GLY A 117 -9.24 4.78 -16.98
C GLY A 117 -7.72 4.66 -17.06
N VAL A 118 -7.04 4.33 -15.97
CA VAL A 118 -5.59 4.09 -15.97
C VAL A 118 -5.30 2.76 -16.63
N PRO A 119 -4.41 2.69 -17.64
CA PRO A 119 -4.03 1.43 -18.26
C PRO A 119 -3.53 0.43 -17.23
N THR A 120 -4.19 -0.71 -17.13
CA THR A 120 -3.87 -1.78 -16.19
C THR A 120 -3.97 -3.14 -16.86
N LEU A 121 -3.35 -4.14 -16.27
CA LEU A 121 -3.37 -5.50 -16.77
C LEU A 121 -4.76 -6.12 -16.62
N ARG A 122 -5.12 -7.03 -17.51
CA ARG A 122 -6.34 -7.81 -17.40
C ARG A 122 -6.33 -8.59 -16.08
N THR A 123 -7.32 -8.34 -15.25
CA THR A 123 -7.38 -8.84 -13.89
C THR A 123 -8.80 -9.31 -13.59
N ALA A 124 -8.90 -10.41 -12.86
CA ALA A 124 -10.17 -10.95 -12.38
C ALA A 124 -10.05 -11.41 -10.93
N VAL A 125 -11.18 -11.44 -10.23
CA VAL A 125 -11.31 -11.98 -8.88
C VAL A 125 -12.30 -13.12 -8.92
N ALA A 126 -11.94 -14.25 -8.31
CA ALA A 126 -12.79 -15.43 -8.19
C ALA A 126 -12.87 -15.87 -6.73
N PHE A 127 -13.97 -16.53 -6.38
CA PHE A 127 -14.26 -16.95 -5.00
C PHE A 127 -14.41 -18.47 -4.85
N SER A 128 -14.24 -19.20 -5.96
CA SER A 128 -14.15 -20.67 -5.97
C SER A 128 -13.06 -21.12 -6.95
N ILE A 129 -12.59 -22.34 -6.78
CA ILE A 129 -11.61 -22.94 -7.70
C ILE A 129 -12.20 -23.04 -9.11
N GLU A 130 -13.46 -23.43 -9.22
CA GLU A 130 -14.17 -23.58 -10.49
C GLU A 130 -14.24 -22.27 -11.25
N SER A 131 -14.65 -21.17 -10.59
CA SER A 131 -14.69 -19.86 -11.24
C SER A 131 -13.29 -19.32 -11.57
N ALA A 132 -12.27 -19.62 -10.77
CA ALA A 132 -10.90 -19.25 -11.07
C ALA A 132 -10.33 -20.02 -12.28
N LEU A 133 -10.69 -21.29 -12.47
CA LEU A 133 -10.33 -22.07 -13.65
C LEU A 133 -10.98 -21.50 -14.92
N GLN A 134 -12.25 -21.07 -14.86
CA GLN A 134 -12.91 -20.37 -15.96
C GLN A 134 -12.16 -19.08 -16.35
N VAL A 135 -11.65 -18.33 -15.36
CA VAL A 135 -10.78 -17.18 -15.65
C VAL A 135 -9.51 -17.63 -16.35
N GLY A 136 -8.90 -18.73 -15.94
CA GLY A 136 -7.71 -19.30 -16.59
C GLY A 136 -7.96 -19.66 -18.05
N GLU A 137 -9.10 -20.26 -18.35
CA GLU A 137 -9.53 -20.56 -19.74
C GLU A 137 -9.72 -19.28 -20.56
N ALA A 138 -10.33 -18.24 -19.97
CA ALA A 138 -10.61 -16.99 -20.66
C ALA A 138 -9.37 -16.09 -20.86
N PHE A 139 -8.39 -16.15 -19.95
CA PHE A 139 -7.18 -15.31 -20.00
C PHE A 139 -6.03 -16.01 -20.71
N GLY A 140 -6.03 -17.33 -20.72
CA GLY A 140 -4.92 -18.15 -21.17
C GLY A 140 -3.82 -18.32 -20.13
N TYR A 141 -2.83 -19.09 -20.49
CA TYR A 141 -1.68 -19.40 -19.63
C TYR A 141 -0.37 -18.90 -20.26
N PRO A 142 0.64 -18.49 -19.49
CA PRO A 142 0.66 -18.51 -18.04
C PRO A 142 -0.20 -17.41 -17.41
N LEU A 143 -0.65 -17.64 -16.17
CA LEU A 143 -1.50 -16.76 -15.39
C LEU A 143 -0.83 -16.48 -14.03
N ILE A 144 -1.00 -15.28 -13.50
CA ILE A 144 -0.43 -14.89 -12.20
C ILE A 144 -1.52 -14.92 -11.13
N VAL A 145 -1.23 -15.65 -10.05
CA VAL A 145 -2.04 -15.66 -8.83
C VAL A 145 -1.33 -14.83 -7.76
N LYS A 146 -2.05 -13.89 -7.16
CA LYS A 146 -1.50 -13.00 -6.12
C LYS A 146 -2.32 -13.08 -4.84
N PRO A 147 -1.73 -12.83 -3.67
CA PRO A 147 -2.50 -12.53 -2.48
C PRO A 147 -3.18 -11.16 -2.64
N VAL A 148 -4.37 -11.01 -2.07
CA VAL A 148 -5.11 -9.74 -2.11
C VAL A 148 -4.32 -8.63 -1.40
N SER A 149 -3.83 -8.90 -0.20
CA SER A 149 -2.92 -8.01 0.54
C SER A 149 -1.50 -8.58 0.57
N GLY A 150 -0.52 -7.72 0.76
CA GLY A 150 0.90 -8.05 0.83
C GLY A 150 1.76 -7.40 -0.27
N SER A 151 3.07 -7.31 0.00
CA SER A 151 4.05 -6.61 -0.82
C SER A 151 5.30 -7.46 -1.09
N TRP A 152 6.26 -6.88 -1.82
CA TRP A 152 7.58 -7.46 -2.11
C TRP A 152 7.56 -8.80 -2.85
N GLY A 153 6.58 -9.02 -3.72
CA GLY A 153 6.47 -10.24 -4.51
C GLY A 153 6.19 -11.51 -3.71
N ARG A 154 5.87 -11.40 -2.42
CA ARG A 154 5.58 -12.56 -1.56
C ARG A 154 4.30 -13.25 -2.00
N LEU A 155 4.31 -14.58 -1.98
CA LEU A 155 3.16 -15.44 -2.31
C LEU A 155 2.57 -15.20 -3.72
N LEU A 156 3.36 -14.61 -4.63
CA LEU A 156 3.05 -14.60 -6.04
C LEU A 156 3.34 -15.98 -6.63
N ALA A 157 2.41 -16.48 -7.43
CA ALA A 157 2.60 -17.74 -8.14
C ALA A 157 2.24 -17.58 -9.61
N LYS A 158 2.95 -18.31 -10.48
CA LYS A 158 2.67 -18.39 -11.90
C LYS A 158 2.13 -19.78 -12.23
N ALA A 159 0.89 -19.84 -12.69
CA ALA A 159 0.25 -21.05 -13.17
C ALA A 159 0.50 -21.16 -14.67
N ASN A 160 1.08 -22.27 -15.11
CA ASN A 160 1.40 -22.50 -16.53
C ASN A 160 0.36 -23.37 -17.25
N SER A 161 -0.59 -23.93 -16.51
CA SER A 161 -1.65 -24.81 -17.03
C SER A 161 -2.86 -24.82 -16.09
N PRO A 162 -4.02 -25.33 -16.52
CA PRO A 162 -5.18 -25.54 -15.65
C PRO A 162 -4.84 -26.36 -14.39
N ASP A 163 -4.06 -27.43 -14.52
CA ASP A 163 -3.70 -28.30 -13.41
C ASP A 163 -2.81 -27.58 -12.40
N SER A 164 -1.82 -26.80 -12.88
CA SER A 164 -0.98 -25.99 -11.97
C SER A 164 -1.78 -24.90 -11.27
N LEU A 165 -2.75 -24.29 -11.94
CA LEU A 165 -3.67 -23.33 -11.32
C LEU A 165 -4.50 -24.01 -10.23
N ARG A 166 -5.14 -25.12 -10.51
CA ARG A 166 -5.93 -25.90 -9.55
C ARG A 166 -5.11 -26.22 -8.28
N THR A 167 -3.92 -26.80 -8.47
CA THR A 167 -3.03 -27.17 -7.35
C THR A 167 -2.67 -25.97 -6.48
N LEU A 168 -2.34 -24.83 -7.08
CA LEU A 168 -2.04 -23.59 -6.35
C LEU A 168 -3.24 -23.09 -5.54
N LEU A 169 -4.44 -23.15 -6.10
CA LEU A 169 -5.65 -22.68 -5.43
C LEU A 169 -6.06 -23.61 -4.30
N GLU A 170 -5.96 -24.91 -4.47
CA GLU A 170 -6.19 -25.91 -3.43
C GLU A 170 -5.23 -25.72 -2.24
N GLN A 171 -3.94 -25.52 -2.51
CA GLN A 171 -2.97 -25.19 -1.47
C GLN A 171 -3.34 -23.91 -0.72
N LYS A 172 -3.76 -22.86 -1.45
CA LYS A 172 -4.19 -21.61 -0.82
C LYS A 172 -5.39 -21.80 0.10
N GLN A 173 -6.36 -22.60 -0.29
CA GLN A 173 -7.53 -22.89 0.54
C GLN A 173 -7.18 -23.70 1.79
N GLN A 174 -6.30 -24.70 1.67
CA GLN A 174 -5.97 -25.58 2.78
C GLN A 174 -5.01 -24.96 3.80
N LEU A 175 -4.02 -24.20 3.31
CA LEU A 175 -2.97 -23.63 4.17
C LEU A 175 -3.32 -22.20 4.65
N GLY A 176 -4.39 -21.65 4.13
CA GLY A 176 -4.74 -20.26 4.30
C GLY A 176 -5.75 -19.98 5.41
N THR A 177 -5.87 -18.70 5.73
CA THR A 177 -6.98 -18.13 6.52
C THR A 177 -8.16 -17.80 5.60
N HIS A 178 -9.26 -17.28 6.13
CA HIS A 178 -10.44 -16.87 5.37
C HIS A 178 -10.12 -15.92 4.20
N HIS A 179 -9.07 -15.11 4.31
CA HIS A 179 -8.61 -14.21 3.24
C HIS A 179 -8.04 -14.96 2.02
N HIS A 180 -7.72 -16.25 2.15
CA HIS A 180 -7.18 -17.05 1.06
C HIS A 180 -8.25 -17.67 0.16
N GLY A 181 -9.53 -17.51 0.51
CA GLY A 181 -10.67 -17.84 -0.35
C GLY A 181 -10.97 -16.80 -1.43
N VAL A 182 -10.22 -15.70 -1.48
CA VAL A 182 -10.29 -14.70 -2.52
C VAL A 182 -9.11 -14.88 -3.47
N PHE A 183 -9.39 -15.23 -4.71
CA PHE A 183 -8.38 -15.50 -5.74
C PHE A 183 -8.24 -14.30 -6.66
N TYR A 184 -7.13 -13.58 -6.55
CA TYR A 184 -6.76 -12.51 -7.45
C TYR A 184 -5.91 -13.08 -8.57
N LEU A 185 -6.42 -13.00 -9.80
CA LEU A 185 -5.88 -13.58 -11.01
C LEU A 185 -5.56 -12.48 -12.00
N GLN A 186 -4.36 -12.51 -12.59
CA GLN A 186 -3.92 -11.48 -13.52
C GLN A 186 -3.17 -12.12 -14.68
N GLU A 187 -3.35 -11.56 -15.89
CA GLU A 187 -2.59 -11.98 -17.06
C GLU A 187 -1.08 -11.87 -16.82
N TYR A 188 -0.32 -12.76 -17.43
CA TYR A 188 1.14 -12.72 -17.38
C TYR A 188 1.67 -11.89 -18.56
N ILE A 189 2.51 -10.91 -18.23
CA ILE A 189 3.19 -10.09 -19.23
C ILE A 189 4.67 -10.48 -19.31
N HIS A 190 5.12 -10.81 -20.52
CA HIS A 190 6.54 -10.94 -20.80
C HIS A 190 7.22 -9.58 -20.72
N LYS A 191 8.19 -9.46 -19.84
CA LYS A 191 8.96 -8.24 -19.65
C LYS A 191 10.46 -8.55 -19.63
N PRO A 192 11.33 -7.58 -19.96
CA PRO A 192 12.77 -7.81 -20.12
C PRO A 192 13.52 -7.88 -18.76
N GLY A 193 13.02 -8.69 -17.79
CA GLY A 193 13.66 -8.88 -16.48
C GLY A 193 13.78 -7.60 -15.64
N ARG A 194 12.94 -6.60 -15.88
CA ARG A 194 12.96 -5.33 -15.15
C ARG A 194 11.58 -4.73 -15.02
N ASP A 195 11.43 -3.84 -14.05
CA ASP A 195 10.35 -2.87 -13.98
C ASP A 195 10.90 -1.45 -13.77
N ILE A 196 10.03 -0.46 -13.84
CA ILE A 196 10.38 0.96 -13.69
C ILE A 196 9.76 1.45 -12.39
N ARG A 197 10.58 2.09 -11.55
CA ARG A 197 10.11 2.84 -10.39
C ARG A 197 10.24 4.33 -10.70
N SER A 198 9.11 5.01 -10.79
CA SER A 198 9.05 6.46 -10.94
C SER A 198 8.83 7.13 -9.59
N PHE A 199 9.51 8.25 -9.37
CA PHE A 199 9.36 9.10 -8.20
C PHE A 199 8.61 10.34 -8.63
N VAL A 200 7.43 10.56 -8.04
CA VAL A 200 6.54 11.67 -8.37
C VAL A 200 6.46 12.62 -7.19
N VAL A 201 6.74 13.89 -7.43
CA VAL A 201 6.63 14.96 -6.42
C VAL A 201 5.89 16.14 -7.04
N GLY A 202 4.88 16.65 -6.36
CA GLY A 202 4.08 17.76 -6.86
C GLY A 202 3.35 17.50 -8.18
N GLY A 203 3.07 16.22 -8.50
CA GLY A 203 2.44 15.82 -9.77
C GLY A 203 3.41 15.57 -10.92
N GLU A 204 4.71 15.81 -10.74
CA GLU A 204 5.75 15.63 -11.76
C GLU A 204 6.67 14.45 -11.44
N VAL A 205 7.09 13.72 -12.48
CA VAL A 205 8.10 12.66 -12.35
C VAL A 205 9.48 13.31 -12.27
N ILE A 206 10.07 13.32 -11.09
CA ILE A 206 11.40 13.93 -10.83
C ILE A 206 12.57 12.97 -11.06
N ALA A 207 12.33 11.66 -11.00
CA ALA A 207 13.31 10.62 -11.23
C ALA A 207 12.64 9.30 -11.59
N ALA A 208 13.38 8.42 -12.26
CA ALA A 208 12.98 7.03 -12.46
C ALA A 208 14.20 6.12 -12.40
N SER A 209 13.98 4.88 -11.96
CA SER A 209 15.01 3.84 -11.91
C SER A 209 14.48 2.52 -12.45
N TYR A 210 15.38 1.74 -13.08
CA TYR A 210 15.10 0.34 -13.39
C TYR A 210 15.41 -0.53 -12.18
N ARG A 211 14.48 -1.47 -11.89
CA ARG A 211 14.75 -2.57 -10.96
C ARG A 211 14.91 -3.84 -11.79
N ASN A 212 16.16 -4.27 -11.92
CA ASN A 212 16.52 -5.45 -12.69
C ASN A 212 16.49 -6.70 -11.81
N ALA A 213 16.02 -7.82 -12.35
CA ALA A 213 16.04 -9.12 -11.69
C ALA A 213 16.20 -10.22 -12.74
N GLU A 214 16.92 -11.28 -12.38
CA GLU A 214 17.02 -12.50 -13.21
C GLU A 214 15.75 -13.35 -13.13
N HIS A 215 14.86 -13.01 -12.22
CA HIS A 215 13.59 -13.69 -11.97
C HIS A 215 12.42 -12.90 -12.57
N TRP A 216 11.32 -13.60 -12.91
CA TRP A 216 10.12 -12.95 -13.46
C TRP A 216 9.43 -11.98 -12.47
N ILE A 217 9.65 -12.16 -11.16
CA ILE A 217 9.26 -11.19 -10.13
C ILE A 217 10.40 -10.17 -10.01
N THR A 218 10.16 -8.93 -10.33
CA THR A 218 11.18 -7.87 -10.38
C THR A 218 11.19 -6.96 -9.16
N ASN A 219 10.18 -7.06 -8.30
CA ASN A 219 10.04 -6.25 -7.09
C ASN A 219 10.33 -7.00 -5.79
N VAL A 220 11.15 -8.03 -5.85
CA VAL A 220 11.69 -8.70 -4.65
C VAL A 220 12.76 -7.83 -4.02
N ALA A 221 12.73 -7.68 -2.71
CA ALA A 221 13.77 -6.99 -1.94
C ALA A 221 14.83 -7.99 -1.50
#